data_48553b95fdc1d3a2c148c5707e9ae3a8
#
_entry.id   48553b95fdc1d3a2c148c5707e9ae3a8
#
_cell.length_a   1.000
_cell.length_b   1.000
_cell.length_c   1.000
_cell.angle_alpha   90.00
_cell.angle_beta   90.00
_cell.angle_gamma   90.00
#
_symmetry.space_group_name_H-M   'P 1'
#
loop_
_entity.id
_entity.type
_entity.pdbx_description
1 polymer ?
#
loop_
_entity_poly.entity_id
_entity_poly.type
_entity_poly.pdbx_seq_one_letter_code
_entity_poly.pdbx_strand_id
1 'polypeptide(L)'
;EDNPDGADHDYYRSLAHRFNAQRILDLGCGTGILTVTLAQSGRAVIGVDPSASMLEYARSRPGASKIRWILGDSRNVPDHGFDLVVMSGNVAQHIPSPQWEKTLNDLHRIMHSGGMLAFESRNPACRAWENWTTSTTTRSTRHGLISEWSEAVAPDNNGQVLYRTNYHFMDFGETVVQESILTFRDKKTLGYQLQNAGFEILAVWGDWCRTPFDGTQPIMVFEAVVPTR
;
A
#
# COMPACT_ATOMS: atom_id res chain seq x y z
N GLU A 1 -2.49 12.85 9.53
CA GLU A 1 -2.58 11.74 8.57
C GLU A 1 -1.44 11.87 7.57
N ASP A 2 -0.60 10.82 7.48
CA ASP A 2 0.62 10.87 6.65
C ASP A 2 0.33 10.58 5.17
N ASN A 3 -0.87 10.07 4.84
CA ASN A 3 -1.34 9.83 3.47
C ASN A 3 -2.78 10.34 3.32
N PRO A 4 -2.98 11.64 3.08
CA PRO A 4 -4.31 12.22 2.87
C PRO A 4 -4.92 11.74 1.55
N ASP A 5 -6.23 11.96 1.37
CA ASP A 5 -6.91 11.66 0.10
C ASP A 5 -6.30 12.47 -1.05
N GLY A 6 -5.99 11.81 -2.16
CA GLY A 6 -5.23 12.40 -3.26
C GLY A 6 -5.38 11.67 -4.60
N ALA A 7 -4.51 12.01 -5.55
CA ALA A 7 -4.53 11.49 -6.92
C ALA A 7 -4.38 9.96 -6.99
N ASP A 8 -3.65 9.36 -6.05
CA ASP A 8 -3.52 7.91 -5.90
C ASP A 8 -4.88 7.26 -5.56
N HIS A 9 -5.60 7.83 -4.61
CA HIS A 9 -6.93 7.34 -4.25
C HIS A 9 -7.95 7.54 -5.39
N ASP A 10 -7.87 8.68 -6.11
CA ASP A 10 -8.70 8.92 -7.32
C ASP A 10 -8.44 7.86 -8.39
N TYR A 11 -7.18 7.49 -8.57
CA TYR A 11 -6.79 6.43 -9.50
C TYR A 11 -7.45 5.09 -9.14
N TYR A 12 -7.36 4.64 -7.88
CA TYR A 12 -7.97 3.38 -7.44
C TYR A 12 -9.50 3.41 -7.48
N ARG A 13 -10.13 4.54 -7.13
CA ARG A 13 -11.59 4.73 -7.30
C ARG A 13 -12.01 4.61 -8.77
N SER A 14 -11.26 5.27 -9.66
CA SER A 14 -11.45 5.20 -11.11
C SER A 14 -11.28 3.76 -11.63
N LEU A 15 -10.30 3.04 -11.12
CA LEU A 15 -10.04 1.65 -11.49
C LEU A 15 -11.24 0.75 -11.08
N ALA A 16 -11.71 0.87 -9.85
CA ALA A 16 -12.87 0.14 -9.35
C ALA A 16 -14.13 0.41 -10.20
N HIS A 17 -14.28 1.63 -10.71
CA HIS A 17 -15.39 1.98 -11.60
C HIS A 17 -15.20 1.41 -13.01
N ARG A 18 -14.01 1.52 -13.59
CA ARG A 18 -13.69 1.02 -14.95
C ARG A 18 -13.91 -0.49 -15.08
N PHE A 19 -13.56 -1.26 -14.05
CA PHE A 19 -13.72 -2.71 -14.01
C PHE A 19 -15.08 -3.14 -13.45
N ASN A 20 -15.98 -2.19 -13.16
CA ASN A 20 -17.27 -2.46 -12.53
C ASN A 20 -17.14 -3.41 -11.32
N ALA A 21 -16.07 -3.25 -10.55
CA ALA A 21 -15.72 -4.14 -9.44
C ALA A 21 -16.82 -4.10 -8.37
N GLN A 22 -17.31 -5.28 -7.97
CA GLN A 22 -18.34 -5.44 -6.93
C GLN A 22 -17.74 -5.96 -5.61
N ARG A 23 -16.71 -6.80 -5.71
CA ARG A 23 -15.99 -7.38 -4.56
C ARG A 23 -14.56 -6.89 -4.56
N ILE A 24 -14.22 -6.04 -3.59
CA ILE A 24 -12.93 -5.35 -3.53
C ILE A 24 -12.21 -5.72 -2.23
N LEU A 25 -10.93 -6.04 -2.36
CA LEU A 25 -10.00 -6.17 -1.25
C LEU A 25 -9.02 -5.00 -1.25
N ASP A 26 -8.91 -4.31 -0.14
CA ASP A 26 -7.89 -3.30 0.13
C ASP A 26 -6.89 -3.91 1.14
N LEU A 27 -5.75 -4.38 0.64
CA LEU A 27 -4.71 -5.03 1.44
C LEU A 27 -3.66 -4.01 1.88
N GLY A 28 -3.44 -3.89 3.19
CA GLY A 28 -2.67 -2.82 3.79
C GLY A 28 -3.48 -1.52 3.87
N CYS A 29 -4.76 -1.64 4.22
CA CYS A 29 -5.72 -0.53 4.17
C CYS A 29 -5.45 0.61 5.15
N GLY A 30 -4.53 0.42 6.10
CA GLY A 30 -4.13 1.43 7.08
C GLY A 30 -5.31 2.01 7.83
N THR A 31 -5.41 3.34 7.83
CA THR A 31 -6.52 4.10 8.46
C THR A 31 -7.81 4.11 7.65
N GLY A 32 -7.89 3.39 6.53
CA GLY A 32 -9.11 3.17 5.77
C GLY A 32 -9.61 4.34 4.92
N ILE A 33 -8.77 5.35 4.62
CA ILE A 33 -9.19 6.53 3.83
C ILE A 33 -9.72 6.11 2.46
N LEU A 34 -8.94 5.33 1.72
CA LEU A 34 -9.36 4.78 0.43
C LEU A 34 -10.52 3.79 0.60
N THR A 35 -10.39 2.87 1.55
CA THR A 35 -11.31 1.76 1.76
C THR A 35 -12.77 2.20 1.90
N VAL A 36 -13.03 3.24 2.73
CA VAL A 36 -14.40 3.75 2.94
C VAL A 36 -15.00 4.34 1.67
N THR A 37 -14.17 4.88 0.78
CA THR A 37 -14.63 5.45 -0.50
C THR A 37 -14.89 4.39 -1.56
N LEU A 38 -14.20 3.24 -1.48
CA LEU A 38 -14.44 2.09 -2.36
C LEU A 38 -15.78 1.41 -2.07
N ALA A 39 -16.28 1.47 -0.83
CA ALA A 39 -17.55 0.85 -0.42
C ALA A 39 -18.81 1.61 -0.89
N GLN A 40 -18.65 2.64 -1.71
CA GLN A 40 -19.78 3.34 -2.31
C GLN A 40 -20.50 2.47 -3.35
N SER A 41 -21.76 2.79 -3.61
CA SER A 41 -22.56 2.13 -4.66
C SER A 41 -22.85 0.63 -4.44
N GLY A 42 -22.88 0.17 -3.18
CA GLY A 42 -23.27 -1.20 -2.84
C GLY A 42 -22.19 -2.26 -3.04
N ARG A 43 -20.95 -1.86 -3.25
CA ARG A 43 -19.80 -2.77 -3.35
C ARG A 43 -19.51 -3.46 -2.03
N ALA A 44 -19.15 -4.75 -2.08
CA ALA A 44 -18.63 -5.50 -0.93
C ALA A 44 -17.12 -5.24 -0.81
N VAL A 45 -16.73 -4.52 0.24
CA VAL A 45 -15.32 -4.15 0.46
C VAL A 45 -14.79 -4.78 1.74
N ILE A 46 -13.59 -5.34 1.65
CA ILE A 46 -12.81 -5.83 2.79
C ILE A 46 -11.54 -5.00 2.89
N GLY A 47 -11.28 -4.45 4.08
CA GLY A 47 -10.01 -3.82 4.43
C GLY A 47 -9.20 -4.75 5.33
N VAL A 48 -7.94 -4.98 5.00
CA VAL A 48 -7.01 -5.82 5.77
C VAL A 48 -5.78 -5.03 6.13
N ASP A 49 -5.40 -5.03 7.40
CA ASP A 49 -4.16 -4.40 7.87
C ASP A 49 -3.59 -5.15 9.08
N PRO A 50 -2.27 -5.31 9.20
CA PRO A 50 -1.65 -5.96 10.35
C PRO A 50 -1.63 -5.08 11.61
N SER A 51 -1.91 -3.78 11.51
CA SER A 51 -1.90 -2.85 12.63
C SER A 51 -3.29 -2.71 13.26
N ALA A 52 -3.43 -3.17 14.51
CA ALA A 52 -4.66 -3.03 15.26
C ALA A 52 -5.07 -1.56 15.47
N SER A 53 -4.10 -0.67 15.72
CA SER A 53 -4.35 0.76 15.92
C SER A 53 -4.83 1.46 14.65
N MET A 54 -4.29 1.08 13.48
CA MET A 54 -4.78 1.58 12.19
C MET A 54 -6.22 1.16 11.95
N LEU A 55 -6.55 -0.10 12.22
CA LEU A 55 -7.92 -0.62 12.05
C LEU A 55 -8.90 -0.03 13.07
N GLU A 56 -8.46 0.28 14.29
CA GLU A 56 -9.28 0.99 15.26
C GLU A 56 -9.68 2.36 14.71
N TYR A 57 -8.70 3.08 14.17
CA TYR A 57 -8.97 4.36 13.53
C TYR A 57 -9.86 4.21 12.30
N ALA A 58 -9.60 3.23 11.44
CA ALA A 58 -10.40 2.95 10.24
C ALA A 58 -11.87 2.70 10.57
N ARG A 59 -12.15 1.93 11.63
CA ARG A 59 -13.52 1.67 12.11
C ARG A 59 -14.25 2.90 12.62
N SER A 60 -13.54 3.95 13.02
CA SER A 60 -14.14 5.22 13.45
C SER A 60 -14.55 6.14 12.31
N ARG A 61 -14.14 5.84 11.06
CA ARG A 61 -14.43 6.70 9.91
C ARG A 61 -15.90 6.65 9.50
N PRO A 62 -16.45 7.76 8.99
CA PRO A 62 -17.76 7.76 8.34
C PRO A 62 -17.79 6.70 7.20
N GLY A 63 -18.82 5.85 7.21
CA GLY A 63 -18.98 4.79 6.21
C GLY A 63 -18.30 3.46 6.55
N ALA A 64 -17.49 3.39 7.60
CA ALA A 64 -16.74 2.20 8.01
C ALA A 64 -17.63 0.99 8.36
N SER A 65 -18.89 1.21 8.76
CA SER A 65 -19.86 0.14 9.07
C SER A 65 -20.24 -0.71 7.86
N LYS A 66 -19.97 -0.25 6.63
CA LYS A 66 -20.23 -0.98 5.39
C LYS A 66 -19.08 -1.91 5.00
N ILE A 67 -17.98 -1.90 5.74
CA ILE A 67 -16.73 -2.58 5.40
C ILE A 67 -16.46 -3.67 6.41
N ARG A 68 -15.98 -4.80 5.92
CA ARG A 68 -15.44 -5.86 6.77
C ARG A 68 -13.96 -5.59 7.01
N TRP A 69 -13.59 -5.31 8.26
CA TRP A 69 -12.21 -5.06 8.65
C TRP A 69 -11.58 -6.32 9.24
N ILE A 70 -10.42 -6.70 8.74
CA ILE A 70 -9.68 -7.88 9.16
C ILE A 70 -8.30 -7.47 9.66
N LEU A 71 -7.97 -7.84 10.90
CA LEU A 71 -6.62 -7.73 11.43
C LEU A 71 -5.78 -8.89 10.90
N GLY A 72 -4.72 -8.58 10.17
CA GLY A 72 -3.84 -9.58 9.59
C GLY A 72 -3.29 -9.18 8.22
N ASP A 73 -3.01 -10.18 7.41
CA ASP A 73 -2.45 -10.07 6.07
C ASP A 73 -3.23 -10.92 5.04
N SER A 74 -2.66 -11.18 3.84
CA SER A 74 -3.30 -11.94 2.77
C SER A 74 -3.80 -13.33 3.21
N ARG A 75 -3.12 -13.96 4.17
CA ARG A 75 -3.46 -15.29 4.71
C ARG A 75 -4.76 -15.30 5.51
N ASN A 76 -5.15 -14.14 6.04
CA ASN A 76 -6.33 -13.99 6.89
C ASN A 76 -7.61 -13.70 6.10
N VAL A 77 -7.52 -13.54 4.77
CA VAL A 77 -8.67 -13.30 3.90
C VAL A 77 -9.42 -14.60 3.64
N PRO A 78 -10.62 -14.81 4.23
CA PRO A 78 -11.33 -16.08 4.09
C PRO A 78 -12.17 -16.15 2.82
N ASP A 79 -12.44 -15.01 2.19
CA ASP A 79 -13.33 -14.91 1.03
C ASP A 79 -12.57 -15.18 -0.28
N HIS A 80 -13.34 -15.43 -1.33
CA HIS A 80 -12.86 -15.65 -2.69
C HIS A 80 -13.68 -14.87 -3.71
N GLY A 81 -13.16 -14.77 -4.93
CA GLY A 81 -13.87 -14.17 -6.05
C GLY A 81 -13.83 -12.64 -6.01
N PHE A 82 -12.67 -12.07 -5.68
CA PHE A 82 -12.46 -10.62 -5.77
C PHE A 82 -12.30 -10.18 -7.23
N ASP A 83 -13.02 -9.12 -7.59
CA ASP A 83 -12.90 -8.43 -8.88
C ASP A 83 -11.69 -7.52 -8.92
N LEU A 84 -11.39 -6.89 -7.77
CA LEU A 84 -10.30 -5.94 -7.63
C LEU A 84 -9.60 -6.14 -6.28
N VAL A 85 -8.30 -6.21 -6.34
CA VAL A 85 -7.43 -6.09 -5.16
C VAL A 85 -6.57 -4.86 -5.34
N VAL A 86 -6.53 -4.00 -4.32
CA VAL A 86 -5.67 -2.81 -4.28
C VAL A 86 -4.69 -2.89 -3.11
N MET A 87 -3.49 -2.35 -3.32
CA MET A 87 -2.50 -2.10 -2.27
C MET A 87 -1.97 -0.69 -2.47
N SER A 88 -2.59 0.30 -1.81
CA SER A 88 -2.24 1.72 -1.90
C SER A 88 -1.27 2.16 -0.80
N GLY A 89 -0.56 3.27 -1.00
CA GLY A 89 0.39 3.79 -0.02
C GLY A 89 1.73 3.05 -0.01
N ASN A 90 2.13 2.47 -1.15
CA ASN A 90 3.35 1.67 -1.31
C ASN A 90 3.40 0.42 -0.42
N VAL A 91 2.27 -0.19 -0.10
CA VAL A 91 2.16 -1.40 0.74
C VAL A 91 3.08 -2.51 0.25
N ALA A 92 3.24 -2.70 -1.07
CA ALA A 92 4.13 -3.69 -1.64
C ALA A 92 5.59 -3.58 -1.14
N GLN A 93 6.05 -2.39 -0.76
CA GLN A 93 7.40 -2.18 -0.22
C GLN A 93 7.52 -2.59 1.25
N HIS A 94 6.43 -2.58 2.01
CA HIS A 94 6.39 -3.02 3.41
C HIS A 94 6.37 -4.54 3.57
N ILE A 95 6.17 -5.28 2.48
CA ILE A 95 6.14 -6.74 2.49
C ILE A 95 7.50 -7.26 2.02
N PRO A 96 8.37 -7.79 2.92
CA PRO A 96 9.68 -8.29 2.54
C PRO A 96 9.59 -9.62 1.79
N SER A 97 10.63 -10.00 1.04
CA SER A 97 10.78 -11.35 0.52
C SER A 97 11.18 -12.31 1.65
N PRO A 98 10.65 -13.55 1.72
CA PRO A 98 9.79 -14.22 0.74
C PRO A 98 8.28 -14.00 0.97
N GLN A 99 7.87 -13.14 1.89
CA GLN A 99 6.44 -12.89 2.19
C GLN A 99 5.72 -12.27 1.00
N TRP A 100 6.41 -11.45 0.20
CA TRP A 100 5.84 -10.83 -0.99
C TRP A 100 5.34 -11.87 -2.00
N GLU A 101 6.18 -12.88 -2.31
CA GLU A 101 5.81 -13.96 -3.23
C GLU A 101 4.63 -14.78 -2.69
N LYS A 102 4.60 -15.04 -1.37
CA LYS A 102 3.47 -15.70 -0.73
C LYS A 102 2.19 -14.87 -0.83
N THR A 103 2.31 -13.55 -0.60
CA THR A 103 1.19 -12.61 -0.75
C THR A 103 0.63 -12.65 -2.16
N LEU A 104 1.47 -12.58 -3.20
CA LEU A 104 1.01 -12.69 -4.58
C LEU A 104 0.28 -14.01 -4.86
N ASN A 105 0.78 -15.14 -4.37
CA ASN A 105 0.12 -16.45 -4.52
C ASN A 105 -1.24 -16.48 -3.79
N ASP A 106 -1.31 -15.91 -2.58
CA ASP A 106 -2.58 -15.81 -1.84
C ASP A 106 -3.59 -14.96 -2.63
N LEU A 107 -3.16 -13.79 -3.14
CA LEU A 107 -4.04 -12.92 -3.93
C LEU A 107 -4.53 -13.61 -5.21
N HIS A 108 -3.62 -14.28 -5.95
CA HIS A 108 -4.03 -15.03 -7.13
C HIS A 108 -5.10 -16.09 -6.80
N ARG A 109 -4.95 -16.80 -5.68
CA ARG A 109 -5.87 -17.84 -5.24
C ARG A 109 -7.27 -17.31 -4.87
N ILE A 110 -7.36 -16.11 -4.29
CA ILE A 110 -8.63 -15.54 -3.82
C ILE A 110 -9.34 -14.68 -4.86
N MET A 111 -8.67 -14.29 -5.92
CA MET A 111 -9.25 -13.54 -7.04
C MET A 111 -9.91 -14.50 -8.03
N HIS A 112 -10.93 -14.01 -8.75
CA HIS A 112 -11.50 -14.79 -9.85
C HIS A 112 -10.71 -14.58 -11.15
N SER A 113 -10.94 -15.44 -12.13
CA SER A 113 -10.40 -15.26 -13.50
C SER A 113 -10.88 -13.94 -14.10
N GLY A 114 -9.98 -13.10 -14.57
CA GLY A 114 -10.23 -11.73 -15.01
C GLY A 114 -10.18 -10.68 -13.89
N GLY A 115 -9.99 -11.09 -12.64
CA GLY A 115 -9.84 -10.16 -11.51
C GLY A 115 -8.55 -9.33 -11.61
N MET A 116 -8.62 -8.05 -11.23
CA MET A 116 -7.55 -7.06 -11.33
C MET A 116 -6.81 -6.89 -10.00
N LEU A 117 -5.49 -7.02 -10.03
CA LEU A 117 -4.59 -6.58 -8.98
C LEU A 117 -3.95 -5.25 -9.37
N ALA A 118 -4.04 -4.25 -8.52
CA ALA A 118 -3.40 -2.96 -8.72
C ALA A 118 -2.64 -2.51 -7.48
N PHE A 119 -1.41 -2.07 -7.67
CA PHE A 119 -0.57 -1.55 -6.60
C PHE A 119 0.50 -0.63 -7.16
N GLU A 120 1.09 0.19 -6.29
CA GLU A 120 2.25 0.96 -6.65
C GLU A 120 3.48 0.57 -5.83
N SER A 121 4.64 0.92 -6.38
CA SER A 121 5.94 0.80 -5.73
C SER A 121 6.87 1.90 -6.25
N ARG A 122 7.70 2.46 -5.37
CA ARG A 122 8.68 3.47 -5.76
C ARG A 122 9.75 2.85 -6.65
N ASN A 123 10.16 3.59 -7.68
CA ASN A 123 11.23 3.20 -8.57
C ASN A 123 12.59 3.30 -7.85
N PRO A 124 13.32 2.18 -7.67
CA PRO A 124 14.63 2.21 -7.02
C PRO A 124 15.66 3.08 -7.76
N ALA A 125 15.53 3.26 -9.08
CA ALA A 125 16.44 4.10 -9.85
C ALA A 125 16.39 5.57 -9.43
N CYS A 126 15.25 6.03 -8.87
CA CYS A 126 15.08 7.40 -8.37
C CYS A 126 15.63 7.60 -6.95
N ARG A 127 16.09 6.53 -6.27
CA ARG A 127 16.77 6.58 -4.97
C ARG A 127 16.07 7.47 -3.94
N ALA A 128 14.73 7.34 -3.83
CA ALA A 128 13.89 8.21 -2.99
C ALA A 128 14.38 8.30 -1.54
N TRP A 129 14.99 7.24 -1.00
CA TRP A 129 15.52 7.17 0.36
C TRP A 129 16.62 8.22 0.66
N GLU A 130 17.32 8.74 -0.35
CA GLU A 130 18.34 9.76 -0.16
C GLU A 130 17.78 11.08 0.37
N ASN A 131 16.48 11.31 0.16
CA ASN A 131 15.77 12.51 0.62
C ASN A 131 14.91 12.26 1.88
N TRP A 132 15.02 11.09 2.52
CA TRP A 132 14.19 10.75 3.67
C TRP A 132 14.83 11.06 5.03
N THR A 133 16.09 11.42 5.04
CA THR A 133 16.71 11.98 6.24
C THR A 133 16.34 13.45 6.36
N THR A 134 15.66 13.79 7.44
CA THR A 134 15.16 15.16 7.67
C THR A 134 15.78 15.78 8.92
N SER A 135 15.90 17.10 8.91
CA SER A 135 16.20 17.85 10.14
C SER A 135 15.01 17.79 11.10
N THR A 136 15.29 18.00 12.38
CA THR A 136 14.26 18.07 13.42
C THR A 136 13.28 19.21 13.15
N THR A 137 12.01 18.91 13.15
CA THR A 137 10.90 19.86 13.12
C THR A 137 10.05 19.73 14.39
N THR A 138 9.42 20.83 14.81
CA THR A 138 8.56 20.82 16.02
C THR A 138 7.16 21.27 15.64
N ARG A 139 6.15 20.52 16.10
CA ARG A 139 4.73 20.86 15.90
C ARG A 139 3.92 20.66 17.17
N SER A 140 2.83 21.41 17.31
CA SER A 140 1.87 21.24 18.38
C SER A 140 0.85 20.16 18.01
N THR A 141 0.53 19.29 18.96
CA THR A 141 -0.47 18.24 18.82
C THR A 141 -1.41 18.22 20.00
N ARG A 142 -2.45 17.39 19.97
CA ARG A 142 -3.31 17.13 21.13
C ARG A 142 -2.56 16.53 22.33
N HIS A 143 -1.36 16.03 22.12
CA HIS A 143 -0.50 15.44 23.14
C HIS A 143 0.67 16.37 23.54
N GLY A 144 0.56 17.67 23.25
CA GLY A 144 1.62 18.67 23.51
C GLY A 144 2.55 18.88 22.31
N LEU A 145 3.72 19.46 22.60
CA LEU A 145 4.74 19.71 21.58
C LEU A 145 5.51 18.43 21.27
N ILE A 146 5.62 18.13 19.98
CA ILE A 146 6.39 16.97 19.49
C ILE A 146 7.47 17.48 18.53
N SER A 147 8.72 17.10 18.81
CA SER A 147 9.82 17.22 17.83
C SER A 147 9.96 15.93 17.07
N GLU A 148 10.03 16.02 15.72
CA GLU A 148 10.14 14.84 14.86
C GLU A 148 11.28 15.01 13.86
N TRP A 149 11.97 13.90 13.58
CA TRP A 149 12.98 13.78 12.53
C TRP A 149 13.01 12.36 12.01
N SER A 150 13.53 12.19 10.80
CA SER A 150 13.64 10.87 10.19
C SER A 150 15.03 10.61 9.65
N GLU A 151 15.35 9.33 9.54
CA GLU A 151 16.63 8.82 9.08
C GLU A 151 16.38 7.65 8.12
N ALA A 152 17.13 7.61 7.03
CA ALA A 152 17.11 6.48 6.11
C ALA A 152 18.52 5.94 5.91
N VAL A 153 18.66 4.62 5.97
CA VAL A 153 19.92 3.93 5.67
C VAL A 153 19.86 3.46 4.22
N ALA A 154 20.96 3.63 3.48
CA ALA A 154 21.04 3.13 2.10
C ALA A 154 20.66 1.64 2.02
N PRO A 155 20.08 1.19 0.88
CA PRO A 155 19.61 -0.17 0.74
C PRO A 155 20.73 -1.19 0.90
N ASP A 156 20.40 -2.29 1.55
CA ASP A 156 21.26 -3.48 1.63
C ASP A 156 21.30 -4.25 0.29
N ASN A 157 22.01 -5.38 0.28
CA ASN A 157 22.09 -6.27 -0.91
C ASN A 157 20.76 -6.88 -1.35
N ASN A 158 19.71 -6.81 -0.52
CA ASN A 158 18.36 -7.27 -0.81
C ASN A 158 17.43 -6.13 -1.23
N GLY A 159 17.94 -4.92 -1.39
CA GLY A 159 17.17 -3.72 -1.71
C GLY A 159 16.34 -3.21 -0.52
N GLN A 160 16.70 -3.57 0.71
CA GLN A 160 15.98 -3.16 1.92
C GLN A 160 16.55 -1.86 2.47
N VAL A 161 15.70 -0.85 2.63
CA VAL A 161 15.99 0.43 3.24
C VAL A 161 15.40 0.43 4.64
N LEU A 162 16.21 0.64 5.65
CA LEU A 162 15.74 0.90 7.01
C LEU A 162 15.40 2.40 7.12
N TYR A 163 14.16 2.67 7.42
CA TYR A 163 13.64 4.01 7.66
C TYR A 163 13.16 4.15 9.09
N ARG A 164 13.65 5.17 9.79
CA ARG A 164 13.31 5.51 11.17
C ARG A 164 12.64 6.86 11.23
N THR A 165 11.51 6.93 11.92
CA THR A 165 10.92 8.19 12.35
C THR A 165 10.99 8.29 13.86
N ASN A 166 11.54 9.39 14.36
CA ASN A 166 11.70 9.66 15.77
C ASN A 166 10.70 10.74 16.19
N TYR A 167 9.94 10.49 17.26
CA TYR A 167 8.98 11.41 17.84
C TYR A 167 9.40 11.68 19.29
N HIS A 168 9.90 12.89 19.55
CA HIS A 168 10.23 13.31 20.90
C HIS A 168 9.09 14.14 21.49
N PHE A 169 8.42 13.62 22.51
CA PHE A 169 7.36 14.28 23.25
C PHE A 169 7.95 15.20 24.30
N MET A 170 8.03 16.51 24.00
CA MET A 170 8.75 17.49 24.81
C MET A 170 8.18 17.61 26.24
N ASP A 171 6.87 17.48 26.39
CA ASP A 171 6.20 17.60 27.71
C ASP A 171 6.49 16.41 28.64
N PHE A 172 6.85 15.26 28.07
CA PHE A 172 7.13 14.02 28.81
C PHE A 172 8.61 13.64 28.83
N GLY A 173 9.43 14.26 27.95
CA GLY A 173 10.84 13.91 27.78
C GLY A 173 11.07 12.52 27.17
N GLU A 174 10.04 11.93 26.53
CA GLU A 174 10.11 10.59 25.95
C GLU A 174 10.31 10.64 24.44
N THR A 175 11.09 9.68 23.92
CA THR A 175 11.27 9.50 22.48
C THR A 175 10.70 8.15 22.05
N VAL A 176 9.78 8.18 21.11
CA VAL A 176 9.26 6.98 20.43
C VAL A 176 9.95 6.89 19.07
N VAL A 177 10.51 5.72 18.79
CA VAL A 177 11.15 5.43 17.49
C VAL A 177 10.29 4.43 16.74
N GLN A 178 9.86 4.81 15.54
CA GLN A 178 9.15 3.93 14.62
C GLN A 178 10.14 3.49 13.53
N GLU A 179 10.37 2.19 13.42
CA GLU A 179 11.21 1.61 12.36
C GLU A 179 10.34 0.93 11.29
N SER A 180 10.73 1.13 10.05
CA SER A 180 10.12 0.47 8.89
C SER A 180 11.21 -0.04 7.97
N ILE A 181 11.08 -1.27 7.52
CA ILE A 181 11.93 -1.84 6.47
C ILE A 181 11.15 -1.80 5.18
N LEU A 182 11.67 -1.06 4.19
CA LEU A 182 11.06 -0.90 2.88
C LEU A 182 11.89 -1.62 1.83
N THR A 183 11.28 -2.58 1.13
CA THR A 183 11.96 -3.35 0.09
C THR A 183 11.73 -2.70 -1.27
N PHE A 184 12.80 -2.17 -1.85
CA PHE A 184 12.81 -1.59 -3.19
C PHE A 184 13.05 -2.69 -4.22
N ARG A 185 12.09 -2.88 -5.12
CA ARG A 185 12.15 -3.84 -6.23
C ARG A 185 11.99 -3.08 -7.54
N ASP A 186 12.82 -3.38 -8.53
CA ASP A 186 12.67 -2.78 -9.85
C ASP A 186 11.50 -3.38 -10.63
N LYS A 187 11.14 -2.74 -11.76
CA LYS A 187 10.07 -3.18 -12.64
C LYS A 187 10.24 -4.63 -13.10
N LYS A 188 11.48 -5.04 -13.42
CA LYS A 188 11.78 -6.39 -13.91
C LYS A 188 11.55 -7.43 -12.83
N THR A 189 12.00 -7.17 -11.60
CA THR A 189 11.81 -8.05 -10.44
C THR A 189 10.33 -8.21 -10.12
N LEU A 190 9.59 -7.09 -9.99
CA LEU A 190 8.15 -7.13 -9.73
C LEU A 190 7.39 -7.86 -10.85
N GLY A 191 7.76 -7.60 -12.10
CA GLY A 191 7.17 -8.27 -13.25
C GLY A 191 7.38 -9.77 -13.23
N TYR A 192 8.59 -10.24 -12.96
CA TYR A 192 8.91 -11.65 -12.84
C TYR A 192 8.12 -12.32 -11.68
N GLN A 193 8.04 -11.66 -10.53
CA GLN A 193 7.32 -12.18 -9.36
C GLN A 193 5.81 -12.29 -9.61
N LEU A 194 5.20 -11.30 -10.30
CA LEU A 194 3.80 -11.33 -10.72
C LEU A 194 3.53 -12.50 -11.67
N GLN A 195 4.36 -12.67 -12.70
CA GLN A 195 4.22 -13.76 -13.67
C GLN A 195 4.38 -15.13 -13.02
N ASN A 196 5.34 -15.30 -12.12
CA ASN A 196 5.51 -16.55 -11.38
C ASN A 196 4.32 -16.88 -10.48
N ALA A 197 3.62 -15.87 -9.96
CA ALA A 197 2.40 -16.05 -9.19
C ALA A 197 1.15 -16.27 -10.07
N GLY A 198 1.31 -16.26 -11.41
CA GLY A 198 0.24 -16.53 -12.38
C GLY A 198 -0.50 -15.30 -12.89
N PHE A 199 -0.05 -14.09 -12.58
CA PHE A 199 -0.65 -12.86 -13.09
C PHE A 199 -0.11 -12.49 -14.48
N GLU A 200 -0.98 -11.92 -15.31
CA GLU A 200 -0.63 -11.23 -16.54
C GLU A 200 -0.58 -9.73 -16.28
N ILE A 201 0.53 -9.07 -16.67
CA ILE A 201 0.70 -7.62 -16.49
C ILE A 201 0.06 -6.92 -17.69
N LEU A 202 -0.98 -6.12 -17.42
CA LEU A 202 -1.64 -5.31 -18.46
C LEU A 202 -0.93 -3.99 -18.70
N ALA A 203 -0.46 -3.35 -17.62
CA ALA A 203 0.20 -2.06 -17.72
C ALA A 203 1.13 -1.79 -16.52
N VAL A 204 2.11 -0.94 -16.75
CA VAL A 204 2.89 -0.28 -15.70
C VAL A 204 2.93 1.21 -16.04
N TRP A 205 2.34 2.02 -15.15
CA TRP A 205 2.26 3.47 -15.32
C TRP A 205 3.32 4.15 -14.45
N GLY A 206 3.77 5.32 -14.90
CA GLY A 206 4.75 6.16 -14.19
C GLY A 206 4.12 7.21 -13.28
N ASP A 207 2.81 7.32 -13.32
CA ASP A 207 2.03 8.27 -12.54
C ASP A 207 0.56 7.84 -12.40
N TRP A 208 -0.23 8.63 -11.68
CA TRP A 208 -1.65 8.42 -11.47
C TRP A 208 -2.54 8.83 -12.66
N CYS A 209 -1.94 9.44 -13.70
CA CYS A 209 -2.61 9.83 -14.95
C CYS A 209 -2.47 8.78 -16.05
N ARG A 210 -1.87 7.61 -15.74
CA ARG A 210 -1.59 6.52 -16.68
C ARG A 210 -0.60 6.89 -17.79
N THR A 211 0.39 7.71 -17.48
CA THR A 211 1.56 7.87 -18.35
C THR A 211 2.35 6.55 -18.33
N PRO A 212 2.66 5.95 -19.49
CA PRO A 212 3.44 4.72 -19.52
C PRO A 212 4.78 4.87 -18.80
N PHE A 213 5.13 3.89 -17.95
CA PHE A 213 6.40 3.90 -17.24
C PHE A 213 7.58 3.66 -18.17
N ASP A 214 8.48 4.64 -18.31
CA ASP A 214 9.67 4.62 -19.16
C ASP A 214 10.99 4.34 -18.40
N GLY A 215 10.93 4.20 -17.07
CA GLY A 215 12.10 3.96 -16.21
C GLY A 215 12.59 5.19 -15.45
N THR A 216 12.14 6.39 -15.78
CA THR A 216 12.60 7.64 -15.18
C THR A 216 11.66 8.17 -14.09
N GLN A 217 10.40 7.75 -14.08
CA GLN A 217 9.40 8.22 -13.12
C GLN A 217 9.67 7.65 -11.72
N PRO A 218 9.32 8.40 -10.66
CA PRO A 218 9.61 8.01 -9.28
C PRO A 218 8.74 6.85 -8.77
N ILE A 219 7.63 6.55 -9.45
CA ILE A 219 6.67 5.52 -9.06
C ILE A 219 6.36 4.60 -10.22
N MET A 220 6.06 3.35 -9.91
CA MET A 220 5.56 2.32 -10.83
C MET A 220 4.19 1.87 -10.33
N VAL A 221 3.13 2.13 -11.09
CA VAL A 221 1.77 1.69 -10.80
C VAL A 221 1.46 0.49 -11.68
N PHE A 222 1.31 -0.68 -11.08
CA PHE A 222 1.05 -1.95 -11.77
C PHE A 222 -0.45 -2.21 -11.86
N GLU A 223 -0.92 -2.57 -13.06
CA GLU A 223 -2.20 -3.21 -13.33
C GLU A 223 -1.91 -4.63 -13.83
N ALA A 224 -2.35 -5.65 -13.08
CA ALA A 224 -2.15 -7.06 -13.45
C ALA A 224 -3.44 -7.85 -13.23
N VAL A 225 -3.69 -8.88 -14.04
CA VAL A 225 -4.92 -9.67 -13.99
C VAL A 225 -4.64 -11.15 -13.77
N VAL A 226 -5.59 -11.84 -13.17
CA VAL A 226 -5.66 -13.30 -13.24
C VAL A 226 -6.15 -13.67 -14.64
N PRO A 227 -5.37 -14.40 -15.46
CA PRO A 227 -5.75 -14.70 -16.84
C PRO A 227 -7.12 -15.40 -16.93
N THR A 228 -7.88 -15.05 -17.97
CA THR A 228 -9.07 -15.82 -18.36
C THR A 228 -8.61 -17.07 -19.15
N ARG A 229 -9.00 -18.23 -18.65
CA ARG A 229 -8.74 -19.50 -19.34
C ARG A 229 -9.57 -19.62 -20.61
#